data_a8e9be4217d397590b13be516f2e876d
#
_entry.id   a8e9be4217d397590b13be516f2e876d
#
_cell.length_a   1.000
_cell.length_b   1.000
_cell.length_c   1.000
_cell.angle_alpha   90.00
_cell.angle_beta   90.00
_cell.angle_gamma   90.00
#
_symmetry.space_group_name_H-M   'P 1'
#
loop_
_entity.id
_entity.type
_entity.pdbx_description
1 polymer ?
#
loop_
_entity_poly.entity_id
_entity_poly.type
_entity_poly.pdbx_seq_one_letter_code
_entity_poly.pdbx_strand_id
1 'polypeptide(L)'
;MRRDIEFNAEGTVLRGWLYLPERSVGRVPGVVMAHGFTAVKEMYLDRYAEVFAAAGLGVLVFDHRNFGASDGGPRGEIDPWAQVRDYRHAVSFTRALPEIDPRRIGIWGTSYSGGHALVVGALDRRVRCVVSQVPAISGYQASLRRVPAPQVPALLAAFADDRERRFRGAPPAMRPVLPREPGGPAVFPGEDAIAFFRTAAERAPSWRDEITLRSVEMAREYEPAVYISRVSPTPLLVIAATDDNLTGTDLTLEAYERALQPKRLVLIPGGHFAPYVEEFSASSGAARDWFCSHLAPERCNP
;
A
#
# COMPACT_ATOMS: atom_id res chain seq x y z
N MET A 1 8.43 -19.34 9.05
CA MET A 1 7.32 -19.52 10.03
C MET A 1 6.43 -18.29 10.00
N ARG A 2 5.07 -18.45 9.99
CA ARG A 2 4.09 -17.35 10.07
C ARG A 2 3.31 -17.43 11.38
N ARG A 3 3.05 -16.31 12.02
CA ARG A 3 2.13 -16.19 13.18
C ARG A 3 1.23 -14.97 13.04
N ASP A 4 0.03 -15.05 13.57
CA ASP A 4 -0.87 -13.91 13.69
C ASP A 4 -0.36 -12.94 14.76
N ILE A 5 -0.56 -11.63 14.52
CA ILE A 5 -0.19 -10.57 15.44
C ILE A 5 -1.29 -9.52 15.50
N GLU A 6 -1.29 -8.79 16.59
CA GLU A 6 -2.08 -7.57 16.74
C GLU A 6 -1.28 -6.49 17.48
N PHE A 7 -1.59 -5.24 17.19
CA PHE A 7 -1.02 -4.09 17.88
C PHE A 7 -1.98 -2.92 17.89
N ASN A 8 -1.84 -2.05 18.88
CA ASN A 8 -2.66 -0.85 19.02
C ASN A 8 -2.06 0.32 18.22
N ALA A 9 -2.89 0.98 17.43
CA ALA A 9 -2.57 2.21 16.72
C ALA A 9 -3.61 3.28 17.06
N GLU A 10 -3.30 4.14 18.04
CA GLU A 10 -4.17 5.24 18.48
C GLU A 10 -5.58 4.77 18.88
N GLY A 11 -5.68 3.68 19.63
CA GLY A 11 -6.94 3.11 20.12
C GLY A 11 -7.60 2.12 19.15
N THR A 12 -7.07 1.93 17.93
CA THR A 12 -7.54 0.92 16.98
C THR A 12 -6.60 -0.29 17.01
N VAL A 13 -7.14 -1.50 17.17
CA VAL A 13 -6.35 -2.72 17.08
C VAL A 13 -6.19 -3.11 15.61
N LEU A 14 -4.94 -3.11 15.17
CA LEU A 14 -4.57 -3.57 13.83
C LEU A 14 -4.07 -5.01 13.91
N ARG A 15 -4.45 -5.83 12.91
CA ARG A 15 -4.12 -7.25 12.84
C ARG A 15 -3.38 -7.59 11.58
N GLY A 16 -2.47 -8.53 11.69
CA GLY A 16 -1.61 -8.93 10.59
C GLY A 16 -0.91 -10.25 10.82
N TRP A 17 0.07 -10.48 9.98
CA TRP A 17 0.94 -11.65 10.02
C TRP A 17 2.39 -11.24 10.21
N LEU A 18 3.10 -11.94 11.08
CA LEU A 18 4.54 -11.86 11.18
C LEU A 18 5.16 -13.12 10.56
N TYR A 19 5.95 -12.92 9.51
CA TYR A 19 6.78 -13.94 8.90
C TYR A 19 8.21 -13.82 9.42
N LEU A 20 8.77 -14.92 9.87
CA LEU A 20 10.16 -15.00 10.28
C LEU A 20 10.91 -16.02 9.43
N PRO A 21 12.21 -15.82 9.17
CA PRO A 21 13.05 -16.82 8.53
C PRO A 21 13.01 -18.14 9.30
N GLU A 22 13.10 -19.26 8.58
CA GLU A 22 13.12 -20.59 9.21
C GLU A 22 14.39 -20.80 10.06
N ARG A 23 15.49 -20.20 9.64
CA ARG A 23 16.77 -20.24 10.35
C ARG A 23 17.31 -18.83 10.48
N SER A 24 17.47 -18.37 11.71
CA SER A 24 18.13 -17.10 12.00
C SER A 24 19.04 -17.25 13.20
N VAL A 25 20.25 -16.70 13.10
CA VAL A 25 21.13 -16.50 14.24
C VAL A 25 21.02 -15.05 14.67
N GLY A 26 20.47 -14.81 15.85
CA GLY A 26 20.25 -13.47 16.38
C GLY A 26 19.08 -12.72 15.70
N ARG A 27 19.04 -11.41 15.91
CA ARG A 27 18.01 -10.52 15.36
C ARG A 27 18.16 -10.33 13.87
N VAL A 28 17.03 -10.29 13.15
CA VAL A 28 16.98 -10.09 11.71
C VAL A 28 16.48 -8.69 11.35
N PRO A 29 16.78 -8.15 10.17
CA PRO A 29 16.13 -6.92 9.68
C PRO A 29 14.63 -7.11 9.57
N GLY A 30 13.85 -6.04 9.81
CA GLY A 30 12.40 -6.05 9.69
C GLY A 30 11.91 -5.31 8.46
N VAL A 31 10.86 -5.83 7.80
CA VAL A 31 10.13 -5.15 6.73
C VAL A 31 8.66 -5.03 7.14
N VAL A 32 8.09 -3.83 7.05
CA VAL A 32 6.66 -3.57 7.30
C VAL A 32 5.94 -3.38 5.97
N MET A 33 4.85 -4.10 5.77
CA MET A 33 4.08 -4.13 4.52
C MET A 33 2.60 -3.90 4.76
N ALA A 34 1.94 -3.19 3.83
CA ALA A 34 0.48 -3.11 3.79
C ALA A 34 -0.06 -3.04 2.36
N HIS A 35 -1.36 -3.34 2.25
CA HIS A 35 -2.10 -3.45 0.99
C HIS A 35 -2.45 -2.10 0.37
N GLY A 36 -2.85 -2.11 -0.92
CA GLY A 36 -3.32 -0.94 -1.67
C GLY A 36 -4.75 -0.53 -1.34
N PHE A 37 -5.28 0.39 -2.14
CA PHE A 37 -6.63 0.95 -1.99
C PHE A 37 -7.68 -0.16 -2.06
N THR A 38 -8.62 -0.18 -1.13
CA THR A 38 -9.71 -1.16 -1.03
C THR A 38 -9.33 -2.62 -0.78
N ALA A 39 -8.06 -2.99 -0.89
CA ALA A 39 -7.58 -4.36 -0.74
C ALA A 39 -7.48 -4.79 0.74
N VAL A 40 -7.02 -6.02 0.96
CA VAL A 40 -6.67 -6.60 2.27
C VAL A 40 -5.38 -7.42 2.13
N LYS A 41 -4.75 -7.74 3.26
CA LYS A 41 -3.44 -8.44 3.29
C LYS A 41 -3.44 -9.81 2.61
N GLU A 42 -4.58 -10.49 2.55
CA GLU A 42 -4.74 -11.78 1.87
C GLU A 42 -4.58 -11.70 0.34
N MET A 43 -4.69 -10.47 -0.23
CA MET A 43 -4.57 -10.26 -1.67
C MET A 43 -3.10 -10.18 -2.11
N TYR A 44 -2.46 -11.35 -2.24
CA TYR A 44 -1.10 -11.58 -2.75
C TYR A 44 0.07 -11.08 -1.88
N LEU A 45 -0.18 -10.39 -0.74
CA LEU A 45 0.92 -9.87 0.09
C LEU A 45 1.67 -10.98 0.83
N ASP A 46 1.01 -12.09 1.12
CA ASP A 46 1.60 -13.32 1.67
C ASP A 46 2.78 -13.81 0.81
N ARG A 47 2.62 -13.83 -0.52
CA ARG A 47 3.66 -14.28 -1.45
C ARG A 47 4.92 -13.40 -1.37
N TYR A 48 4.77 -12.08 -1.32
CA TYR A 48 5.90 -11.16 -1.12
C TYR A 48 6.57 -11.38 0.23
N ALA A 49 5.78 -11.53 1.29
CA ALA A 49 6.30 -11.77 2.63
C ALA A 49 7.10 -13.07 2.71
N GLU A 50 6.68 -14.12 2.03
CA GLU A 50 7.40 -15.40 1.93
C GLU A 50 8.75 -15.24 1.22
N VAL A 51 8.78 -14.52 0.08
CA VAL A 51 10.03 -14.22 -0.64
C VAL A 51 11.02 -13.46 0.26
N PHE A 52 10.53 -12.45 0.97
CA PHE A 52 11.39 -11.65 1.85
C PHE A 52 11.84 -12.44 3.09
N ALA A 53 10.96 -13.25 3.68
CA ALA A 53 11.30 -14.10 4.81
C ALA A 53 12.33 -15.20 4.42
N ALA A 54 12.20 -15.79 3.23
CA ALA A 54 13.18 -16.74 2.70
C ALA A 54 14.57 -16.10 2.51
N ALA A 55 14.63 -14.80 2.24
CA ALA A 55 15.88 -14.03 2.15
C ALA A 55 16.45 -13.58 3.52
N GLY A 56 15.88 -14.04 4.64
CA GLY A 56 16.40 -13.75 5.97
C GLY A 56 15.83 -12.49 6.63
N LEU A 57 14.74 -11.94 6.13
CA LEU A 57 14.06 -10.77 6.68
C LEU A 57 12.85 -11.19 7.55
N GLY A 58 12.63 -10.52 8.67
CA GLY A 58 11.36 -10.60 9.39
C GLY A 58 10.34 -9.67 8.72
N VAL A 59 9.13 -10.14 8.44
CA VAL A 59 8.15 -9.37 7.65
C VAL A 59 6.85 -9.24 8.42
N LEU A 60 6.44 -8.02 8.71
CA LEU A 60 5.12 -7.69 9.22
C LEU A 60 4.22 -7.28 8.07
N VAL A 61 3.14 -8.01 7.84
CA VAL A 61 2.07 -7.68 6.91
C VAL A 61 0.79 -7.41 7.70
N PHE A 62 0.18 -6.24 7.55
CA PHE A 62 -1.03 -5.89 8.32
C PHE A 62 -2.15 -5.35 7.44
N ASP A 63 -3.39 -5.48 7.93
CA ASP A 63 -4.54 -4.78 7.37
C ASP A 63 -4.59 -3.36 7.95
N HIS A 64 -4.79 -2.38 7.08
CA HIS A 64 -5.12 -1.03 7.52
C HIS A 64 -6.39 -1.00 8.38
N ARG A 65 -6.51 0.02 9.26
CA ARG A 65 -7.76 0.25 10.01
C ARG A 65 -8.97 0.22 9.08
N ASN A 66 -10.09 -0.25 9.57
CA ASN A 66 -11.36 -0.38 8.87
C ASN A 66 -11.40 -1.48 7.79
N PHE A 67 -10.30 -2.22 7.57
CA PHE A 67 -10.20 -3.27 6.54
C PHE A 67 -9.81 -4.62 7.13
N GLY A 68 -10.12 -5.68 6.38
CA GLY A 68 -9.72 -7.04 6.71
C GLY A 68 -10.03 -7.44 8.13
N ALA A 69 -9.03 -7.99 8.83
CA ALA A 69 -9.13 -8.40 10.21
C ALA A 69 -8.91 -7.27 11.23
N SER A 70 -8.42 -6.10 10.81
CA SER A 70 -8.20 -4.95 11.69
C SER A 70 -9.51 -4.31 12.13
N ASP A 71 -9.52 -3.76 13.34
CA ASP A 71 -10.66 -3.03 13.88
C ASP A 71 -10.82 -1.65 13.22
N GLY A 72 -11.78 -0.87 13.71
CA GLY A 72 -12.07 0.47 13.28
C GLY A 72 -13.43 0.59 12.58
N GLY A 73 -13.84 1.85 12.38
CA GLY A 73 -15.12 2.17 11.75
C GLY A 73 -15.16 3.64 11.33
N PRO A 74 -16.03 3.95 10.36
CA PRO A 74 -16.86 3.01 9.60
C PRO A 74 -16.03 2.03 8.75
N ARG A 75 -16.51 0.78 8.62
CA ARG A 75 -15.83 -0.21 7.78
C ARG A 75 -15.74 0.27 6.34
N GLY A 76 -14.58 0.01 5.70
CA GLY A 76 -14.32 0.46 4.34
C GLY A 76 -13.94 1.94 4.23
N GLU A 77 -13.73 2.66 5.33
CA GLU A 77 -13.23 4.03 5.26
C GLU A 77 -11.70 4.07 5.14
N ILE A 78 -11.22 4.80 4.14
CA ILE A 78 -9.81 5.04 3.86
C ILE A 78 -9.49 6.50 4.18
N ASP A 79 -8.84 6.74 5.30
CA ASP A 79 -8.21 8.01 5.62
C ASP A 79 -6.70 7.86 5.40
N PRO A 80 -6.11 8.50 4.37
CA PRO A 80 -4.70 8.30 4.04
C PRO A 80 -3.76 8.71 5.18
N TRP A 81 -4.11 9.74 5.93
CA TRP A 81 -3.28 10.20 7.04
C TRP A 81 -3.37 9.30 8.25
N ALA A 82 -4.54 8.73 8.52
CA ALA A 82 -4.69 7.69 9.53
C ALA A 82 -3.87 6.44 9.14
N GLN A 83 -3.93 6.00 7.88
CA GLN A 83 -3.14 4.86 7.39
C GLN A 83 -1.62 5.12 7.42
N VAL A 84 -1.17 6.34 7.13
CA VAL A 84 0.24 6.75 7.33
C VAL A 84 0.64 6.67 8.82
N ARG A 85 -0.23 7.07 9.75
CA ARG A 85 0.02 6.89 11.19
C ARG A 85 0.04 5.41 11.57
N ASP A 86 -0.85 4.60 11.02
CA ASP A 86 -0.86 3.14 11.23
C ASP A 86 0.46 2.50 10.83
N TYR A 87 1.02 2.87 9.68
CA TYR A 87 2.35 2.42 9.27
C TYR A 87 3.42 2.77 10.29
N ARG A 88 3.40 3.98 10.85
CA ARG A 88 4.38 4.39 11.87
C ARG A 88 4.21 3.64 13.18
N HIS A 89 2.98 3.25 13.55
CA HIS A 89 2.71 2.34 14.67
C HIS A 89 3.19 0.92 14.35
N ALA A 90 2.97 0.43 13.14
CA ALA A 90 3.50 -0.86 12.68
C ALA A 90 5.05 -0.90 12.72
N VAL A 91 5.72 0.19 12.33
CA VAL A 91 7.18 0.34 12.49
C VAL A 91 7.57 0.28 13.97
N SER A 92 6.83 0.95 14.87
CA SER A 92 7.09 0.92 16.31
C SER A 92 6.93 -0.49 16.89
N PHE A 93 5.84 -1.17 16.53
CA PHE A 93 5.56 -2.54 16.93
C PHE A 93 6.67 -3.50 16.45
N THR A 94 7.03 -3.42 15.16
CA THR A 94 8.07 -4.27 14.58
C THR A 94 9.41 -4.08 15.27
N ARG A 95 9.79 -2.85 15.60
CA ARG A 95 11.03 -2.53 16.32
C ARG A 95 11.07 -3.08 17.75
N ALA A 96 9.92 -3.29 18.38
CA ALA A 96 9.80 -3.83 19.73
C ALA A 96 9.89 -5.37 19.77
N LEU A 97 9.76 -6.05 18.64
CA LEU A 97 9.84 -7.51 18.56
C LEU A 97 11.25 -8.02 18.91
N PRO A 98 11.37 -9.04 19.76
CA PRO A 98 12.67 -9.57 20.18
C PRO A 98 13.48 -10.18 19.03
N GLU A 99 12.82 -10.68 17.99
CA GLU A 99 13.45 -11.29 16.81
C GLU A 99 14.02 -10.25 15.82
N ILE A 100 13.58 -8.99 15.91
CA ILE A 100 13.90 -7.94 14.93
C ILE A 100 15.02 -7.02 15.44
N ASP A 101 15.96 -6.67 14.54
CA ASP A 101 16.92 -5.59 14.80
C ASP A 101 16.24 -4.23 14.61
N PRO A 102 16.01 -3.46 15.68
CA PRO A 102 15.29 -2.18 15.60
C PRO A 102 16.01 -1.10 14.80
N ARG A 103 17.27 -1.30 14.43
CA ARG A 103 18.07 -0.36 13.63
C ARG A 103 17.97 -0.64 12.13
N ARG A 104 17.39 -1.78 11.74
CA ARG A 104 17.33 -2.26 10.34
C ARG A 104 15.88 -2.51 9.93
N ILE A 105 15.08 -1.43 9.86
CA ILE A 105 13.67 -1.50 9.44
C ILE A 105 13.51 -0.92 8.05
N GLY A 106 12.93 -1.70 7.15
CA GLY A 106 12.44 -1.28 5.84
C GLY A 106 10.93 -1.21 5.80
N ILE A 107 10.41 -0.50 4.83
CA ILE A 107 8.98 -0.50 4.51
C ILE A 107 8.77 -0.83 3.03
N TRP A 108 7.71 -1.58 2.76
CA TRP A 108 7.21 -1.88 1.43
C TRP A 108 5.75 -1.48 1.35
N GLY A 109 5.39 -0.76 0.32
CA GLY A 109 4.00 -0.45 0.02
C GLY A 109 3.71 -0.63 -1.45
N THR A 110 2.46 -1.00 -1.76
CA THR A 110 2.03 -1.18 -3.14
C THR A 110 0.79 -0.35 -3.44
N SER A 111 0.69 0.19 -4.66
CA SER A 111 -0.43 1.01 -5.08
C SER A 111 -0.63 2.19 -4.12
N TYR A 112 -1.78 2.30 -3.47
CA TYR A 112 -2.04 3.35 -2.49
C TYR A 112 -1.05 3.34 -1.33
N SER A 113 -0.72 2.15 -0.81
CA SER A 113 0.35 2.01 0.19
C SER A 113 1.75 2.24 -0.37
N GLY A 114 1.94 2.18 -1.68
CA GLY A 114 3.16 2.68 -2.34
C GLY A 114 3.33 4.18 -2.10
N GLY A 115 2.24 4.95 -2.21
CA GLY A 115 2.21 6.36 -1.81
C GLY A 115 2.49 6.54 -0.31
N HIS A 116 1.89 5.72 0.56
CA HIS A 116 2.18 5.78 2.00
C HIS A 116 3.65 5.50 2.32
N ALA A 117 4.27 4.55 1.61
CA ALA A 117 5.69 4.25 1.79
C ALA A 117 6.58 5.46 1.48
N LEU A 118 6.25 6.26 0.46
CA LEU A 118 6.94 7.53 0.17
C LEU A 118 6.79 8.52 1.34
N VAL A 119 5.58 8.71 1.84
CA VAL A 119 5.30 9.65 2.93
C VAL A 119 5.98 9.19 4.23
N VAL A 120 5.83 7.92 4.61
CA VAL A 120 6.44 7.38 5.84
C VAL A 120 7.97 7.41 5.74
N GLY A 121 8.55 7.02 4.59
CA GLY A 121 9.99 7.08 4.36
C GLY A 121 10.57 8.50 4.48
N ALA A 122 9.79 9.50 4.08
CA ALA A 122 10.16 10.91 4.22
C ALA A 122 10.05 11.44 5.65
N LEU A 123 9.07 10.98 6.43
CA LEU A 123 8.72 11.54 7.74
C LEU A 123 9.29 10.76 8.93
N ASP A 124 9.59 9.46 8.77
CA ASP A 124 10.02 8.58 9.87
C ASP A 124 11.44 8.06 9.63
N ARG A 125 12.41 8.69 10.27
CA ARG A 125 13.85 8.35 10.12
C ARG A 125 14.26 7.03 10.76
N ARG A 126 13.35 6.32 11.42
CA ARG A 126 13.54 4.93 11.86
C ARG A 126 13.50 3.95 10.68
N VAL A 127 12.87 4.35 9.57
CA VAL A 127 12.88 3.62 8.30
C VAL A 127 14.23 3.81 7.63
N ARG A 128 14.86 2.69 7.26
CA ARG A 128 16.22 2.62 6.70
C ARG A 128 16.25 2.19 5.24
N CYS A 129 15.11 1.76 4.69
CA CYS A 129 14.99 1.34 3.30
C CYS A 129 13.50 1.40 2.89
N VAL A 130 13.22 1.91 1.70
CA VAL A 130 11.86 2.09 1.16
C VAL A 130 11.72 1.38 -0.17
N VAL A 131 10.66 0.61 -0.32
CA VAL A 131 10.19 0.08 -1.61
C VAL A 131 8.77 0.57 -1.84
N SER A 132 8.57 1.26 -2.96
CA SER A 132 7.29 1.82 -3.40
C SER A 132 6.93 1.20 -4.75
N GLN A 133 5.98 0.25 -4.74
CA GLN A 133 5.57 -0.52 -5.91
C GLN A 133 4.28 0.06 -6.51
N VAL A 134 4.26 0.28 -7.84
CA VAL A 134 3.15 0.87 -8.60
C VAL A 134 2.40 1.97 -7.82
N PRO A 135 3.12 2.98 -7.32
CA PRO A 135 2.60 3.86 -6.28
C PRO A 135 1.50 4.79 -6.77
N ALA A 136 0.50 5.03 -5.92
CA ALA A 136 -0.34 6.21 -6.07
C ALA A 136 0.53 7.47 -5.83
N ILE A 137 0.65 8.29 -6.86
CA ILE A 137 1.54 9.46 -6.89
C ILE A 137 0.77 10.75 -6.62
N SER A 138 -0.38 10.91 -7.27
CA SER A 138 -1.27 12.07 -7.14
C SER A 138 -2.72 11.59 -7.20
N GLY A 139 -3.45 11.79 -6.12
CA GLY A 139 -4.87 11.48 -6.08
C GLY A 139 -5.67 12.37 -7.00
N TYR A 140 -5.28 13.65 -7.11
CA TYR A 140 -5.94 14.61 -7.99
C TYR A 140 -5.79 14.23 -9.47
N GLN A 141 -4.56 14.02 -9.94
CA GLN A 141 -4.29 13.66 -11.34
C GLN A 141 -4.91 12.32 -11.72
N ALA A 142 -4.78 11.31 -10.86
CA ALA A 142 -5.43 10.01 -11.08
C ALA A 142 -6.97 10.13 -11.14
N SER A 143 -7.57 11.00 -10.32
CA SER A 143 -9.01 11.27 -10.37
C SER A 143 -9.43 11.93 -11.68
N LEU A 144 -8.68 12.92 -12.19
CA LEU A 144 -8.99 13.58 -13.47
C LEU A 144 -8.94 12.61 -14.66
N ARG A 145 -8.07 11.59 -14.61
CA ARG A 145 -7.96 10.59 -15.67
C ARG A 145 -9.07 9.55 -15.63
N ARG A 146 -9.56 9.21 -14.43
CA ARG A 146 -10.60 8.17 -14.22
C ARG A 146 -12.02 8.69 -14.36
N VAL A 147 -12.25 9.95 -14.01
CA VAL A 147 -13.58 10.55 -14.04
C VAL A 147 -13.72 11.42 -15.28
N PRO A 148 -14.59 11.08 -16.24
CA PRO A 148 -14.86 11.91 -17.41
C PRO A 148 -15.23 13.34 -17.01
N ALA A 149 -14.68 14.34 -17.68
CA ALA A 149 -14.87 15.73 -17.34
C ALA A 149 -16.35 16.16 -17.12
N PRO A 150 -17.32 15.69 -17.93
CA PRO A 150 -18.74 16.00 -17.71
C PRO A 150 -19.32 15.42 -16.41
N GLN A 151 -18.70 14.40 -15.82
CA GLN A 151 -19.15 13.75 -14.57
C GLN A 151 -18.53 14.38 -13.31
N VAL A 152 -17.49 15.19 -13.45
CA VAL A 152 -16.78 15.79 -12.29
C VAL A 152 -17.73 16.67 -11.45
N PRO A 153 -18.59 17.55 -12.00
CA PRO A 153 -19.51 18.35 -11.19
C PRO A 153 -20.46 17.50 -10.34
N ALA A 154 -21.01 16.42 -10.92
CA ALA A 154 -21.89 15.50 -10.19
C ALA A 154 -21.15 14.76 -9.06
N LEU A 155 -19.91 14.36 -9.28
CA LEU A 155 -19.08 13.72 -8.25
C LEU A 155 -18.81 14.69 -7.09
N LEU A 156 -18.44 15.95 -7.38
CA LEU A 156 -18.20 16.96 -6.35
C LEU A 156 -19.47 17.30 -5.56
N ALA A 157 -20.62 17.36 -6.24
CA ALA A 157 -21.92 17.54 -5.57
C ALA A 157 -22.23 16.37 -4.62
N ALA A 158 -21.96 15.12 -5.05
CA ALA A 158 -22.15 13.94 -4.21
C ALA A 158 -21.25 13.96 -2.95
N PHE A 159 -20.00 14.43 -3.06
CA PHE A 159 -19.15 14.63 -1.89
C PHE A 159 -19.69 15.69 -0.92
N ALA A 160 -20.18 16.81 -1.45
CA ALA A 160 -20.78 17.87 -0.64
C ALA A 160 -22.03 17.38 0.09
N ASP A 161 -22.93 16.69 -0.61
CA ASP A 161 -24.15 16.10 -0.02
C ASP A 161 -23.82 15.07 1.07
N ASP A 162 -22.83 14.18 0.83
CA ASP A 162 -22.40 13.21 1.83
C ASP A 162 -21.84 13.89 3.08
N ARG A 163 -21.06 14.97 2.93
CA ARG A 163 -20.55 15.75 4.08
C ARG A 163 -21.67 16.36 4.90
N GLU A 164 -22.67 16.97 4.23
CA GLU A 164 -23.82 17.58 4.91
C GLU A 164 -24.70 16.55 5.61
N ARG A 165 -24.93 15.40 4.98
CA ARG A 165 -25.69 14.29 5.58
C ARG A 165 -24.99 13.74 6.82
N ARG A 166 -23.68 13.51 6.76
CA ARG A 166 -22.87 13.06 7.91
C ARG A 166 -22.84 14.10 9.03
N PHE A 167 -22.75 15.39 8.69
CA PHE A 167 -22.86 16.47 9.68
C PHE A 167 -24.20 16.42 10.43
N ARG A 168 -25.27 15.99 9.79
CA ARG A 168 -26.60 15.78 10.40
C ARG A 168 -26.75 14.42 11.10
N GLY A 169 -25.67 13.64 11.23
CA GLY A 169 -25.68 12.36 11.93
C GLY A 169 -26.01 11.13 11.07
N ALA A 170 -26.14 11.27 9.74
CA ALA A 170 -26.34 10.13 8.87
C ALA A 170 -25.06 9.30 8.72
N PRO A 171 -25.16 7.99 8.47
CA PRO A 171 -23.99 7.18 8.12
C PRO A 171 -23.38 7.66 6.79
N PRO A 172 -22.08 7.41 6.55
CA PRO A 172 -21.44 7.75 5.29
C PRO A 172 -22.10 7.00 4.11
N ALA A 173 -22.20 7.67 2.97
CA ALA A 173 -22.60 7.00 1.74
C ALA A 173 -21.53 5.96 1.35
N MET A 174 -21.97 4.83 0.78
CA MET A 174 -21.10 3.75 0.33
C MET A 174 -20.93 3.76 -1.19
N ARG A 175 -19.77 3.33 -1.66
CA ARG A 175 -19.44 3.15 -3.07
C ARG A 175 -18.95 1.73 -3.30
N PRO A 176 -19.50 0.96 -4.26
CA PRO A 176 -18.98 -0.35 -4.59
C PRO A 176 -17.56 -0.22 -5.17
N VAL A 177 -16.70 -1.18 -4.85
CA VAL A 177 -15.34 -1.26 -5.41
C VAL A 177 -15.42 -1.65 -6.87
N LEU A 178 -16.21 -2.69 -7.17
CA LEU A 178 -16.44 -3.19 -8.53
C LEU A 178 -17.86 -2.86 -9.00
N PRO A 179 -18.11 -2.72 -10.32
CA PRO A 179 -19.44 -2.52 -10.84
C PRO A 179 -20.36 -3.68 -10.50
N ARG A 180 -21.53 -3.40 -9.94
CA ARG A 180 -22.58 -4.39 -9.67
C ARG A 180 -23.35 -4.79 -10.95
N GLU A 181 -23.33 -3.90 -11.95
CA GLU A 181 -23.90 -4.10 -13.28
C GLU A 181 -22.97 -3.44 -14.32
N PRO A 182 -23.00 -3.87 -15.59
CA PRO A 182 -22.17 -3.28 -16.63
C PRO A 182 -22.36 -1.75 -16.73
N GLY A 183 -21.26 -1.00 -16.64
CA GLY A 183 -21.27 0.47 -16.66
C GLY A 183 -21.79 1.13 -15.38
N GLY A 184 -22.13 0.36 -14.34
CA GLY A 184 -22.57 0.87 -13.06
C GLY A 184 -21.48 1.65 -12.31
N PRO A 185 -21.88 2.47 -11.32
CA PRO A 185 -20.93 3.25 -10.55
C PRO A 185 -20.01 2.36 -9.70
N ALA A 186 -18.69 2.54 -9.83
CA ALA A 186 -17.70 1.80 -9.06
C ALA A 186 -16.44 2.64 -8.84
N VAL A 187 -15.59 2.17 -7.93
CA VAL A 187 -14.23 2.72 -7.73
C VAL A 187 -13.33 2.30 -8.89
N PHE A 188 -13.41 1.04 -9.28
CA PHE A 188 -12.61 0.43 -10.34
C PHE A 188 -13.50 -0.20 -11.42
N PRO A 189 -13.90 0.58 -12.44
CA PRO A 189 -14.76 0.09 -13.52
C PRO A 189 -13.98 -0.62 -14.65
N GLY A 190 -12.64 -0.60 -14.65
CA GLY A 190 -11.79 -1.20 -15.68
C GLY A 190 -11.78 -2.73 -15.62
N GLU A 191 -11.70 -3.38 -16.78
CA GLU A 191 -11.76 -4.85 -16.90
C GLU A 191 -10.60 -5.54 -16.17
N ASP A 192 -9.40 -4.97 -16.22
CA ASP A 192 -8.20 -5.46 -15.52
C ASP A 192 -8.39 -5.46 -14.00
N ALA A 193 -8.94 -4.39 -13.45
CA ALA A 193 -9.24 -4.30 -12.03
C ALA A 193 -10.36 -5.27 -11.62
N ILE A 194 -11.42 -5.40 -12.43
CA ILE A 194 -12.50 -6.35 -12.19
C ILE A 194 -11.95 -7.79 -12.16
N ALA A 195 -11.13 -8.16 -13.13
CA ALA A 195 -10.50 -9.48 -13.20
C ALA A 195 -9.62 -9.74 -11.97
N PHE A 196 -8.74 -8.78 -11.65
CA PHE A 196 -7.83 -8.88 -10.49
C PHE A 196 -8.60 -9.05 -9.17
N PHE A 197 -9.53 -8.14 -8.86
CA PHE A 197 -10.22 -8.18 -7.58
C PHE A 197 -11.15 -9.40 -7.44
N ARG A 198 -11.80 -9.87 -8.51
CA ARG A 198 -12.61 -11.10 -8.46
C ARG A 198 -11.76 -12.31 -8.11
N THR A 199 -10.62 -12.48 -8.80
CA THR A 199 -9.69 -13.59 -8.50
C THR A 199 -9.06 -13.45 -7.11
N ALA A 200 -8.66 -12.24 -6.71
CA ALA A 200 -8.08 -11.99 -5.39
C ALA A 200 -9.08 -12.22 -4.24
N ALA A 201 -10.37 -11.93 -4.46
CA ALA A 201 -11.42 -12.12 -3.46
C ALA A 201 -11.62 -13.59 -3.07
N GLU A 202 -11.37 -14.55 -3.99
CA GLU A 202 -11.47 -15.99 -3.71
C GLU A 202 -10.54 -16.43 -2.57
N ARG A 203 -9.41 -15.74 -2.40
CA ARG A 203 -8.44 -16.02 -1.34
C ARG A 203 -8.52 -15.04 -0.15
N ALA A 204 -9.42 -14.08 -0.19
CA ALA A 204 -9.56 -12.99 0.77
C ALA A 204 -10.97 -12.87 1.35
N PRO A 205 -11.40 -13.83 2.20
CA PRO A 205 -12.77 -13.86 2.73
C PRO A 205 -13.10 -12.65 3.62
N SER A 206 -12.09 -11.92 4.09
CA SER A 206 -12.26 -10.70 4.87
C SER A 206 -12.54 -9.46 4.01
N TRP A 207 -12.35 -9.53 2.70
CA TRP A 207 -12.57 -8.42 1.79
C TRP A 207 -14.05 -8.08 1.60
N ARG A 208 -14.33 -6.79 1.46
CA ARG A 208 -15.66 -6.25 1.16
C ARG A 208 -15.62 -5.43 -0.10
N ASP A 209 -16.60 -5.68 -0.99
CA ASP A 209 -16.75 -4.95 -2.26
C ASP A 209 -17.41 -3.58 -2.07
N GLU A 210 -17.01 -2.84 -1.03
CA GLU A 210 -17.52 -1.49 -0.80
C GLU A 210 -16.59 -0.66 0.08
N ILE A 211 -16.56 0.65 -0.18
CA ILE A 211 -15.91 1.67 0.65
C ILE A 211 -16.82 2.86 0.87
N THR A 212 -16.48 3.73 1.82
CA THR A 212 -17.21 4.99 2.00
C THR A 212 -16.95 5.94 0.81
N LEU A 213 -17.95 6.73 0.42
CA LEU A 213 -17.77 7.77 -0.61
C LEU A 213 -16.70 8.80 -0.17
N ARG A 214 -16.62 9.08 1.11
CA ARG A 214 -15.58 9.92 1.70
C ARG A 214 -14.16 9.42 1.43
N SER A 215 -13.96 8.10 1.35
CA SER A 215 -12.66 7.53 0.99
C SER A 215 -12.21 7.95 -0.40
N VAL A 216 -13.15 8.04 -1.36
CA VAL A 216 -12.87 8.50 -2.72
C VAL A 216 -12.49 9.98 -2.71
N GLU A 217 -13.19 10.78 -1.90
CA GLU A 217 -12.89 12.20 -1.71
C GLU A 217 -11.49 12.41 -1.13
N MET A 218 -11.18 11.77 0.00
CA MET A 218 -9.87 11.87 0.65
C MET A 218 -8.73 11.33 -0.22
N ALA A 219 -8.99 10.27 -1.00
CA ALA A 219 -8.00 9.77 -1.94
C ALA A 219 -7.69 10.77 -3.06
N ARG A 220 -8.69 11.54 -3.51
CA ARG A 220 -8.48 12.61 -4.50
C ARG A 220 -7.61 13.76 -3.95
N GLU A 221 -7.66 14.01 -2.65
CA GLU A 221 -6.90 15.07 -1.97
C GLU A 221 -5.47 14.64 -1.62
N TYR A 222 -5.14 13.36 -1.72
CA TYR A 222 -3.88 12.80 -1.27
C TYR A 222 -2.78 12.88 -2.33
N GLU A 223 -1.68 13.61 -2.02
CA GLU A 223 -0.58 13.93 -2.92
C GLU A 223 0.77 13.42 -2.38
N PRO A 224 1.01 12.09 -2.33
CA PRO A 224 2.24 11.54 -1.73
C PRO A 224 3.52 11.90 -2.50
N ALA A 225 3.43 12.22 -3.79
CA ALA A 225 4.60 12.61 -4.58
C ALA A 225 5.36 13.84 -4.05
N VAL A 226 4.69 14.72 -3.31
CA VAL A 226 5.35 15.91 -2.71
C VAL A 226 6.40 15.54 -1.65
N TYR A 227 6.38 14.29 -1.18
CA TYR A 227 7.31 13.78 -0.18
C TYR A 227 8.52 13.07 -0.77
N ILE A 228 8.51 12.71 -2.05
CA ILE A 228 9.49 11.79 -2.64
C ILE A 228 10.94 12.29 -2.50
N SER A 229 11.18 13.59 -2.71
CA SER A 229 12.52 14.20 -2.55
C SER A 229 13.02 14.18 -1.10
N ARG A 230 12.08 14.12 -0.13
CA ARG A 230 12.39 14.11 1.30
C ARG A 230 12.69 12.70 1.84
N VAL A 231 12.52 11.65 1.02
CA VAL A 231 12.90 10.29 1.40
C VAL A 231 14.41 10.18 1.61
N SER A 232 15.19 10.86 0.76
CA SER A 232 16.64 10.91 0.91
C SER A 232 17.04 11.42 2.31
N PRO A 233 18.11 10.89 2.91
CA PRO A 233 19.10 9.93 2.40
C PRO A 233 18.68 8.44 2.56
N THR A 234 17.43 8.14 2.89
CA THR A 234 16.93 6.76 2.97
C THR A 234 16.86 6.16 1.57
N PRO A 235 17.46 4.99 1.30
CA PRO A 235 17.41 4.33 0.00
C PRO A 235 15.96 4.06 -0.45
N LEU A 236 15.63 4.48 -1.68
CA LEU A 236 14.33 4.36 -2.30
C LEU A 236 14.37 3.50 -3.56
N LEU A 237 13.62 2.40 -3.59
CA LEU A 237 13.29 1.69 -4.81
C LEU A 237 11.85 2.05 -5.23
N VAL A 238 11.69 2.49 -6.47
CA VAL A 238 10.38 2.59 -7.13
C VAL A 238 10.26 1.46 -8.15
N ILE A 239 9.19 0.69 -8.05
CA ILE A 239 8.82 -0.32 -9.05
C ILE A 239 7.59 0.20 -9.78
N ALA A 240 7.69 0.42 -11.08
CA ALA A 240 6.61 0.96 -11.90
C ALA A 240 6.23 -0.02 -13.01
N ALA A 241 4.95 -0.17 -13.29
CA ALA A 241 4.48 -0.93 -14.44
C ALA A 241 4.47 -0.03 -15.68
N THR A 242 4.81 -0.59 -16.87
CA THR A 242 5.00 0.20 -18.10
C THR A 242 3.69 0.76 -18.67
N ASP A 243 2.57 0.10 -18.38
CA ASP A 243 1.25 0.42 -18.93
C ASP A 243 0.21 0.65 -17.81
N ASP A 244 0.66 1.22 -16.68
CA ASP A 244 -0.20 1.50 -15.53
C ASP A 244 -1.17 2.64 -15.81
N ASN A 245 -2.41 2.29 -16.12
CA ASN A 245 -3.49 3.25 -16.34
C ASN A 245 -4.23 3.62 -15.03
N LEU A 246 -3.93 2.96 -13.92
CA LEU A 246 -4.63 3.17 -12.65
C LEU A 246 -3.96 4.27 -11.81
N THR A 247 -2.64 4.20 -11.64
CA THR A 247 -1.86 5.21 -10.90
C THR A 247 -1.05 6.12 -11.81
N GLY A 248 -0.84 5.73 -13.04
CA GLY A 248 -0.15 6.47 -14.09
C GLY A 248 1.36 6.22 -14.11
N THR A 249 1.83 5.49 -15.13
CA THR A 249 3.27 5.27 -15.34
C THR A 249 4.01 6.59 -15.46
N ASP A 250 3.52 7.52 -16.27
CA ASP A 250 4.09 8.85 -16.49
C ASP A 250 4.18 9.66 -15.20
N LEU A 251 3.13 9.65 -14.36
CA LEU A 251 3.15 10.32 -13.05
C LEU A 251 4.23 9.72 -12.14
N THR A 252 4.38 8.40 -12.17
CA THR A 252 5.40 7.69 -11.38
C THR A 252 6.81 8.06 -11.85
N LEU A 253 7.04 8.12 -13.16
CA LEU A 253 8.33 8.51 -13.73
C LEU A 253 8.67 9.97 -13.43
N GLU A 254 7.72 10.90 -13.61
CA GLU A 254 7.89 12.30 -13.24
C GLU A 254 8.21 12.48 -11.75
N ALA A 255 7.53 11.74 -10.88
CA ALA A 255 7.83 11.78 -9.45
C ALA A 255 9.23 11.22 -9.16
N TYR A 256 9.62 10.11 -9.81
CA TYR A 256 10.94 9.51 -9.64
C TYR A 256 12.07 10.48 -10.04
N GLU A 257 11.90 11.30 -11.06
CA GLU A 257 12.89 12.33 -11.43
C GLU A 257 13.17 13.29 -10.27
N ARG A 258 12.18 13.62 -9.47
CA ARG A 258 12.30 14.49 -8.28
C ARG A 258 12.88 13.79 -7.05
N ALA A 259 12.95 12.46 -7.05
CA ALA A 259 13.59 11.72 -5.96
C ALA A 259 15.11 11.99 -5.94
N LEU A 260 15.69 12.04 -4.74
CA LEU A 260 17.12 12.21 -4.55
C LEU A 260 17.80 10.88 -4.24
N GLN A 261 19.13 10.83 -4.42
CA GLN A 261 19.92 9.62 -4.14
C GLN A 261 19.94 9.28 -2.64
N PRO A 262 20.10 7.97 -2.29
CA PRO A 262 20.16 6.80 -3.21
C PRO A 262 18.79 6.36 -3.69
N LYS A 263 18.61 6.27 -5.00
CA LYS A 263 17.36 5.85 -5.63
C LYS A 263 17.57 4.83 -6.76
N ARG A 264 16.58 3.98 -6.98
CA ARG A 264 16.55 3.04 -8.11
C ARG A 264 15.13 2.95 -8.66
N LEU A 265 15.02 2.85 -9.99
CA LEU A 265 13.78 2.54 -10.70
C LEU A 265 13.89 1.14 -11.31
N VAL A 266 12.82 0.37 -11.19
CA VAL A 266 12.62 -0.89 -11.92
C VAL A 266 11.31 -0.78 -12.69
N LEU A 267 11.36 -1.02 -13.99
CA LEU A 267 10.18 -1.09 -14.84
C LEU A 267 9.74 -2.53 -15.00
N ILE A 268 8.46 -2.79 -14.79
CA ILE A 268 7.82 -4.09 -14.93
C ILE A 268 6.88 -4.01 -16.14
N PRO A 269 6.99 -4.92 -17.13
CA PRO A 269 6.08 -4.94 -18.26
C PRO A 269 4.62 -5.11 -17.81
N GLY A 270 3.68 -4.48 -18.54
CA GLY A 270 2.24 -4.64 -18.32
C GLY A 270 1.59 -3.56 -17.46
N GLY A 271 0.33 -3.81 -17.05
CA GLY A 271 -0.52 -2.89 -16.32
C GLY A 271 -0.30 -2.91 -14.80
N HIS A 272 -1.15 -2.17 -14.09
CA HIS A 272 -1.08 -1.98 -12.63
C HIS A 272 -0.99 -3.28 -11.83
N PHE A 273 -1.64 -4.33 -12.29
CA PHE A 273 -1.73 -5.60 -11.56
C PHE A 273 -0.66 -6.62 -11.95
N ALA A 274 0.09 -6.40 -13.04
CA ALA A 274 1.15 -7.31 -13.49
C ALA A 274 2.18 -7.66 -12.39
N PRO A 275 2.66 -6.73 -11.55
CA PRO A 275 3.59 -7.04 -10.47
C PRO A 275 3.09 -8.07 -9.45
N TYR A 276 1.77 -8.25 -9.30
CA TYR A 276 1.21 -9.20 -8.33
C TYR A 276 1.05 -10.61 -8.88
N VAL A 277 0.91 -10.77 -10.19
CA VAL A 277 0.51 -12.03 -10.85
C VAL A 277 1.56 -12.44 -11.88
N GLU A 278 1.52 -11.87 -13.08
CA GLU A 278 2.35 -12.30 -14.21
C GLU A 278 3.84 -12.02 -13.97
N GLU A 279 4.14 -10.82 -13.46
CA GLU A 279 5.50 -10.32 -13.22
C GLU A 279 5.90 -10.36 -11.75
N PHE A 280 5.25 -11.22 -10.97
CA PHE A 280 5.51 -11.36 -9.54
C PHE A 280 6.98 -11.63 -9.22
N SER A 281 7.63 -12.52 -9.99
CA SER A 281 9.03 -12.90 -9.75
C SER A 281 9.98 -11.72 -9.96
N ALA A 282 9.74 -10.91 -10.98
CA ALA A 282 10.56 -9.73 -11.28
C ALA A 282 10.38 -8.65 -10.20
N SER A 283 9.13 -8.35 -9.83
CA SER A 283 8.81 -7.32 -8.83
C SER A 283 9.26 -7.70 -7.42
N SER A 284 8.96 -8.92 -6.98
CA SER A 284 9.35 -9.42 -5.66
C SER A 284 10.86 -9.61 -5.52
N GLY A 285 11.53 -10.08 -6.59
CA GLY A 285 12.98 -10.20 -6.66
C GLY A 285 13.68 -8.84 -6.53
N ALA A 286 13.23 -7.83 -7.29
CA ALA A 286 13.80 -6.48 -7.22
C ALA A 286 13.66 -5.87 -5.80
N ALA A 287 12.50 -6.04 -5.17
CA ALA A 287 12.25 -5.56 -3.81
C ALA A 287 13.12 -6.30 -2.78
N ARG A 288 13.20 -7.64 -2.88
CA ARG A 288 14.06 -8.49 -2.04
C ARG A 288 15.52 -8.03 -2.11
N ASP A 289 16.05 -7.90 -3.32
CA ASP A 289 17.47 -7.56 -3.53
C ASP A 289 17.78 -6.15 -3.00
N TRP A 290 16.84 -5.22 -3.12
CA TRP A 290 16.96 -3.88 -2.55
C TRP A 290 17.01 -3.90 -1.03
N PHE A 291 16.11 -4.63 -0.38
CA PHE A 291 16.14 -4.79 1.08
C PHE A 291 17.41 -5.49 1.56
N CYS A 292 17.82 -6.56 0.88
CA CYS A 292 19.05 -7.27 1.21
C CYS A 292 20.25 -6.34 1.15
N SER A 293 20.41 -5.58 0.07
CA SER A 293 21.55 -4.68 -0.12
C SER A 293 21.63 -3.57 0.94
N HIS A 294 20.50 -3.10 1.43
CA HIS A 294 20.47 -1.95 2.34
C HIS A 294 20.20 -2.28 3.80
N LEU A 295 19.63 -3.46 4.11
CA LEU A 295 19.33 -3.87 5.49
C LEU A 295 20.19 -5.03 5.97
N ALA A 296 20.73 -5.88 5.06
CA ALA A 296 21.46 -7.09 5.40
C ALA A 296 22.61 -7.41 4.42
N PRO A 297 23.52 -6.47 4.12
CA PRO A 297 24.55 -6.69 3.11
C PRO A 297 25.42 -7.90 3.35
N GLU A 298 25.56 -8.35 4.62
CA GLU A 298 26.40 -9.48 5.00
C GLU A 298 25.70 -10.86 4.82
N ARG A 299 24.38 -10.90 4.59
CA ARG A 299 23.59 -12.14 4.57
C ARG A 299 23.06 -12.53 3.19
N CYS A 300 23.10 -11.63 2.24
CA CYS A 300 22.50 -11.81 0.92
C CYS A 300 23.54 -11.99 -0.20
N ASN A 301 24.78 -12.35 0.12
CA ASN A 301 25.71 -12.92 -0.86
C ASN A 301 25.35 -14.40 -1.06
N PRO A 302 25.11 -14.83 -2.33
CA PRO A 302 24.76 -16.21 -2.65
C PRO A 302 25.87 -17.19 -2.30
#